data_b79fd72693a8afef4454bf29cd54af47
#
_entry.id   b79fd72693a8afef4454bf29cd54af47
#
_cell.length_a   1.000
_cell.length_b   1.000
_cell.length_c   1.000
_cell.angle_alpha   90.00
_cell.angle_beta   90.00
_cell.angle_gamma   90.00
#
_symmetry.space_group_name_H-M   'P 1'
#
loop_
_entity.id
_entity.type
_entity.pdbx_description
1 polymer ?
#
loop_
_entity_poly.entity_id
_entity_poly.type
_entity_poly.pdbx_seq_one_letter_code
_entity_poly.pdbx_strand_id
1 'polypeptide(L)'
;MAIFIIATATGKIWQSATTSSFSKAIKYFGESLEYLKHYKSVEITPKWEISSIKPKYKNFVVIIGESARRDYFEIYNYAIKNTPFLRQINGTFVDGFTAVGLNTLPALKFVLNENGDINLNIVDLANLANFDTFWFSNQGYIDFADTPNTLVAKRAKFSYFLQNDLNQNDKSDENLIKQFAKKIKEKSENERVFFLHTIGSHPITCKKLTSNEYKKYSDKNTFNINCYVESIAQTDDNLRLIYEILYQNQQKTGENFSMIYFSDHGLSTNHNIDPIELIVLENASKEHFAIPLIKISSDDTERKFIKNESYANYFPQNFARWLDIEVANFSEFSDIFSEVKQKDTLGAKNLVKNPKSDPAIDISKFR
;
A
#
# COMPACT_ATOMS: atom_id res chain seq x y z
N MET A 1 21.79 -31.57 5.86
CA MET A 1 22.12 -32.97 5.50
C MET A 1 21.48 -34.01 6.39
N ALA A 2 21.21 -33.77 7.69
CA ALA A 2 20.59 -34.75 8.60
C ALA A 2 19.07 -35.01 8.36
N ILE A 3 18.33 -34.07 7.80
CA ILE A 3 16.86 -34.22 7.54
C ILE A 3 16.59 -35.08 6.29
N PHE A 4 17.53 -35.19 5.37
CA PHE A 4 17.37 -36.00 4.14
C PHE A 4 17.52 -37.49 4.38
N ILE A 5 18.19 -37.92 5.47
CA ILE A 5 18.45 -39.33 5.77
C ILE A 5 17.27 -40.00 6.50
N ILE A 6 16.43 -39.22 7.21
CA ILE A 6 15.27 -39.76 7.92
C ILE A 6 14.07 -40.04 6.97
N ALA A 7 14.00 -39.34 5.85
CA ALA A 7 12.92 -39.50 4.87
C ALA A 7 13.05 -40.80 4.04
N THR A 8 14.21 -41.42 3.98
CA THR A 8 14.47 -42.63 3.22
C THR A 8 14.23 -43.95 4.02
N ALA A 9 14.14 -43.86 5.34
CA ALA A 9 14.00 -45.01 6.22
C ALA A 9 12.54 -45.37 6.58
N THR A 10 11.55 -44.52 6.32
CA THR A 10 10.13 -44.72 6.62
C THR A 10 9.26 -44.67 5.37
N GLY A 11 9.71 -45.32 4.30
CA GLY A 11 8.99 -45.34 3.04
C GLY A 11 7.51 -45.77 3.22
N LYS A 12 6.59 -44.84 3.13
CA LYS A 12 5.24 -44.91 2.55
C LYS A 12 4.22 -43.84 2.95
N ILE A 13 4.47 -42.89 3.85
CA ILE A 13 3.38 -42.02 4.33
C ILE A 13 3.50 -40.56 3.92
N TRP A 14 4.61 -40.09 3.28
CA TRP A 14 4.88 -38.66 3.05
C TRP A 14 4.97 -38.24 1.58
N GLN A 15 4.40 -38.96 0.64
CA GLN A 15 4.69 -38.75 -0.79
C GLN A 15 3.81 -37.78 -1.56
N SER A 16 2.71 -37.23 -1.04
CA SER A 16 1.83 -36.43 -1.92
C SER A 16 1.63 -34.96 -1.54
N ALA A 17 1.67 -34.60 -0.27
CA ALA A 17 1.39 -33.21 0.14
C ALA A 17 2.67 -32.40 0.47
N THR A 18 3.67 -33.02 1.06
CA THR A 18 4.88 -32.32 1.54
C THR A 18 5.93 -32.06 0.46
N THR A 19 6.08 -32.94 -0.53
CA THR A 19 7.01 -32.75 -1.64
C THR A 19 6.57 -31.62 -2.56
N SER A 20 5.28 -31.45 -2.81
CA SER A 20 4.76 -30.32 -3.62
C SER A 20 4.94 -28.98 -2.91
N SER A 21 4.68 -28.90 -1.60
CA SER A 21 4.85 -27.66 -0.83
C SER A 21 6.32 -27.32 -0.62
N PHE A 22 7.17 -28.32 -0.38
CA PHE A 22 8.61 -28.14 -0.20
C PHE A 22 9.32 -27.77 -1.51
N SER A 23 8.97 -28.40 -2.63
CA SER A 23 9.50 -28.05 -3.94
C SER A 23 9.07 -26.64 -4.38
N LYS A 24 7.82 -26.25 -4.10
CA LYS A 24 7.36 -24.87 -4.30
C LYS A 24 8.13 -23.88 -3.44
N ALA A 25 8.34 -24.18 -2.15
CA ALA A 25 9.12 -23.34 -1.25
C ALA A 25 10.58 -23.17 -1.71
N ILE A 26 11.23 -24.24 -2.18
CA ILE A 26 12.59 -24.17 -2.76
C ILE A 26 12.60 -23.36 -4.05
N LYS A 27 11.60 -23.53 -4.93
CA LYS A 27 11.47 -22.75 -6.16
C LYS A 27 11.30 -21.26 -5.84
N TYR A 28 10.36 -20.89 -4.95
CA TYR A 28 10.17 -19.50 -4.51
C TYR A 28 11.42 -18.91 -3.84
N PHE A 29 12.13 -19.71 -3.06
CA PHE A 29 13.40 -19.29 -2.44
C PHE A 29 14.48 -19.08 -3.51
N GLY A 30 14.61 -19.96 -4.48
CA GLY A 30 15.55 -19.84 -5.61
C GLY A 30 15.24 -18.61 -6.47
N GLU A 31 13.97 -18.41 -6.85
CA GLU A 31 13.50 -17.25 -7.59
C GLU A 31 13.75 -15.96 -6.80
N SER A 32 13.52 -15.97 -5.48
CA SER A 32 13.82 -14.85 -4.60
C SER A 32 15.31 -14.54 -4.56
N LEU A 33 16.19 -15.57 -4.48
CA LEU A 33 17.65 -15.37 -4.47
C LEU A 33 18.18 -14.83 -5.81
N GLU A 34 17.65 -15.30 -6.95
CA GLU A 34 18.01 -14.74 -8.27
C GLU A 34 17.52 -13.30 -8.41
N TYR A 35 16.32 -13.04 -7.96
CA TYR A 35 15.74 -11.70 -7.91
C TYR A 35 16.61 -10.76 -7.07
N LEU A 36 17.05 -11.21 -5.87
CA LEU A 36 17.94 -10.47 -4.97
C LEU A 36 19.31 -10.19 -5.59
N LYS A 37 19.91 -11.17 -6.25
CA LYS A 37 21.20 -11.00 -6.94
C LYS A 37 21.10 -9.97 -8.06
N HIS A 38 19.99 -10.01 -8.82
CA HIS A 38 19.75 -9.06 -9.90
C HIS A 38 19.66 -7.62 -9.37
N TYR A 39 18.92 -7.39 -8.27
CA TYR A 39 18.73 -6.04 -7.74
C TYR A 39 19.91 -5.48 -6.94
N LYS A 40 20.80 -6.32 -6.38
CA LYS A 40 22.06 -5.84 -5.73
C LYS A 40 23.03 -5.17 -6.71
N SER A 41 22.92 -5.45 -8.00
CA SER A 41 23.78 -4.90 -9.04
C SER A 41 23.11 -3.81 -9.90
N VAL A 42 21.87 -3.44 -9.59
CA VAL A 42 21.12 -2.42 -10.37
C VAL A 42 21.63 -1.04 -10.02
N GLU A 43 22.31 -0.40 -10.97
CA GLU A 43 22.59 1.02 -10.91
C GLU A 43 21.36 1.81 -11.41
N ILE A 44 20.79 2.65 -10.53
CA ILE A 44 19.63 3.48 -10.86
C ILE A 44 20.14 4.82 -11.38
N THR A 45 19.89 5.07 -12.67
CA THR A 45 20.18 6.33 -13.33
C THR A 45 18.85 7.02 -13.67
N PRO A 46 18.45 8.09 -12.96
CA PRO A 46 17.19 8.77 -13.21
C PRO A 46 17.08 9.29 -14.64
N LYS A 47 15.91 9.04 -15.28
CA LYS A 47 15.66 9.42 -16.68
C LYS A 47 14.50 10.43 -16.83
N TRP A 48 14.10 11.08 -15.75
CA TRP A 48 13.04 12.07 -15.79
C TRP A 48 13.46 13.33 -16.55
N GLU A 49 12.64 13.80 -17.46
CA GLU A 49 12.83 15.05 -18.22
C GLU A 49 11.83 16.08 -17.72
N ILE A 50 12.24 16.83 -16.69
CA ILE A 50 11.41 17.84 -16.03
C ILE A 50 11.49 19.17 -16.82
N SER A 51 10.33 19.72 -17.21
CA SER A 51 10.22 20.98 -17.95
C SER A 51 9.76 22.15 -17.07
N SER A 52 8.96 21.89 -16.02
CA SER A 52 8.45 22.95 -15.13
C SER A 52 8.17 22.39 -13.74
N ILE A 53 8.34 23.23 -12.72
CA ILE A 53 8.08 22.90 -11.30
C ILE A 53 7.39 24.11 -10.67
N LYS A 54 6.13 23.93 -10.18
CA LYS A 54 5.32 25.00 -9.58
C LYS A 54 4.46 24.47 -8.44
N PRO A 55 5.03 23.91 -7.37
CA PRO A 55 4.29 23.19 -6.33
C PRO A 55 3.29 24.12 -5.60
N LYS A 56 2.05 23.64 -5.52
CA LYS A 56 0.98 24.33 -4.80
C LYS A 56 1.09 24.22 -3.29
N TYR A 57 1.60 23.09 -2.81
CA TYR A 57 1.70 22.80 -1.37
C TYR A 57 3.15 22.74 -0.92
N LYS A 58 3.37 23.07 0.37
CA LYS A 58 4.69 22.93 1.01
C LYS A 58 4.97 21.48 1.42
N ASN A 59 3.94 20.76 1.84
CA ASN A 59 4.06 19.40 2.34
C ASN A 59 3.14 18.45 1.57
N PHE A 60 3.71 17.42 0.99
CA PHE A 60 3.01 16.34 0.31
C PHE A 60 3.23 15.04 1.06
N VAL A 61 2.17 14.27 1.29
CA VAL A 61 2.26 12.99 2.01
C VAL A 61 1.60 11.88 1.21
N VAL A 62 2.37 10.88 0.79
CA VAL A 62 1.87 9.65 0.18
C VAL A 62 1.79 8.58 1.25
N ILE A 63 0.60 8.11 1.56
CA ILE A 63 0.39 7.00 2.50
C ILE A 63 0.08 5.76 1.67
N ILE A 64 1.04 4.83 1.65
CA ILE A 64 0.93 3.53 0.97
C ILE A 64 0.39 2.54 2.01
N GLY A 65 -0.90 2.20 1.87
CA GLY A 65 -1.56 1.16 2.64
C GLY A 65 -1.19 -0.23 2.14
N GLU A 66 -1.48 -1.23 2.94
CA GLU A 66 -1.16 -2.63 2.68
C GLU A 66 -2.42 -3.48 2.77
N SER A 67 -2.69 -4.27 1.72
CA SER A 67 -3.71 -5.32 1.68
C SER A 67 -5.16 -4.86 1.93
N ALA A 68 -5.49 -3.57 1.76
CA ALA A 68 -6.81 -3.04 2.10
C ALA A 68 -7.76 -3.04 0.90
N ARG A 69 -8.85 -3.84 0.99
CA ARG A 69 -9.94 -3.87 0.00
C ARG A 69 -10.89 -2.69 0.21
N ARG A 70 -11.25 -2.03 -0.90
CA ARG A 70 -12.16 -0.88 -0.89
C ARG A 70 -13.53 -1.20 -0.29
N ASP A 71 -14.09 -2.36 -0.58
CA ASP A 71 -15.44 -2.76 -0.17
C ASP A 71 -15.58 -3.06 1.34
N TYR A 72 -14.49 -2.99 2.12
CA TYR A 72 -14.51 -3.04 3.58
C TYR A 72 -14.47 -1.64 4.25
N PHE A 73 -14.48 -0.56 3.49
CA PHE A 73 -14.57 0.80 4.02
C PHE A 73 -16.01 1.30 4.05
N GLU A 74 -16.48 1.86 5.18
CA GLU A 74 -17.81 2.47 5.28
C GLU A 74 -18.07 3.51 4.18
N ILE A 75 -17.07 4.33 3.85
CA ILE A 75 -17.18 5.37 2.81
C ILE A 75 -17.47 4.81 1.41
N TYR A 76 -17.20 3.51 1.19
CA TYR A 76 -17.57 2.77 -0.02
C TYR A 76 -18.70 1.76 0.23
N ASN A 77 -19.58 2.05 1.21
CA ASN A 77 -20.81 1.33 1.54
C ASN A 77 -20.63 0.00 2.29
N TYR A 78 -19.54 -0.19 3.02
CA TYR A 78 -19.47 -1.31 3.97
C TYR A 78 -20.48 -1.12 5.11
N ALA A 79 -21.06 -2.22 5.59
CA ALA A 79 -22.15 -2.18 6.58
C ALA A 79 -21.71 -1.69 7.98
N ILE A 80 -20.42 -1.86 8.31
CA ILE A 80 -19.87 -1.41 9.60
C ILE A 80 -19.34 0.04 9.45
N LYS A 81 -19.65 0.88 10.44
CA LYS A 81 -19.18 2.28 10.52
C LYS A 81 -17.74 2.33 11.03
N ASN A 82 -16.81 1.91 10.20
CA ASN A 82 -15.40 1.75 10.56
C ASN A 82 -14.47 2.85 10.01
N THR A 83 -15.01 3.83 9.28
CA THR A 83 -14.21 4.96 8.75
C THR A 83 -14.83 6.32 9.12
N PRO A 84 -14.97 6.63 10.44
CA PRO A 84 -15.63 7.86 10.89
C PRO A 84 -14.89 9.14 10.50
N PHE A 85 -13.57 9.15 10.43
CA PHE A 85 -12.78 10.29 9.97
C PHE A 85 -13.02 10.56 8.49
N LEU A 86 -12.83 9.54 7.64
CA LEU A 86 -13.02 9.65 6.19
C LEU A 86 -14.48 9.99 5.83
N ARG A 87 -15.45 9.65 6.68
CA ARG A 87 -16.85 10.02 6.49
C ARG A 87 -17.11 11.52 6.68
N GLN A 88 -16.28 12.23 7.44
CA GLN A 88 -16.51 13.63 7.83
C GLN A 88 -15.59 14.60 7.11
N ILE A 89 -14.36 14.20 6.80
CA ILE A 89 -13.36 15.09 6.20
C ILE A 89 -13.69 15.45 4.76
N ASN A 90 -13.40 16.69 4.36
CA ASN A 90 -13.42 17.10 2.97
C ASN A 90 -12.25 16.47 2.20
N GLY A 91 -12.46 16.19 0.93
CA GLY A 91 -11.46 15.53 0.09
C GLY A 91 -12.07 14.83 -1.11
N THR A 92 -11.24 14.14 -1.88
CA THR A 92 -11.63 13.37 -3.07
C THR A 92 -11.50 11.87 -2.78
N PHE A 93 -12.62 11.15 -2.99
CA PHE A 93 -12.75 9.70 -2.77
C PHE A 93 -13.04 9.01 -4.10
N VAL A 94 -12.14 8.16 -4.56
CA VAL A 94 -12.26 7.50 -5.87
C VAL A 94 -12.84 6.10 -5.72
N ASP A 95 -13.96 5.87 -6.40
CA ASP A 95 -14.60 4.56 -6.53
C ASP A 95 -14.36 4.01 -7.94
N GLY A 96 -13.40 3.10 -8.08
CA GLY A 96 -13.01 2.51 -9.37
C GLY A 96 -11.50 2.35 -9.55
N PHE A 97 -10.69 2.66 -8.52
CA PHE A 97 -9.24 2.47 -8.57
C PHE A 97 -8.87 1.00 -8.40
N THR A 98 -8.02 0.50 -9.30
CA THR A 98 -7.69 -0.92 -9.45
C THR A 98 -6.19 -1.14 -9.28
N ALA A 99 -5.82 -2.05 -8.37
CA ALA A 99 -4.45 -2.52 -8.21
C ALA A 99 -3.97 -3.28 -9.46
N VAL A 100 -2.68 -3.19 -9.76
CA VAL A 100 -2.06 -3.81 -10.95
C VAL A 100 -1.13 -4.97 -10.59
N GLY A 101 -1.22 -5.46 -9.37
CA GLY A 101 -0.47 -6.62 -8.87
C GLY A 101 -1.28 -7.42 -7.86
N LEU A 102 -0.96 -8.70 -7.75
CA LEU A 102 -1.63 -9.63 -6.83
C LEU A 102 -1.14 -9.45 -5.38
N ASN A 103 0.06 -8.92 -5.19
CA ASN A 103 0.69 -8.66 -3.89
C ASN A 103 1.61 -7.44 -4.01
N THR A 104 2.22 -7.04 -2.90
CA THR A 104 3.00 -5.80 -2.75
C THR A 104 4.08 -5.63 -3.81
N LEU A 105 4.90 -6.66 -4.10
CA LEU A 105 6.04 -6.51 -5.01
C LEU A 105 5.63 -6.14 -6.44
N PRO A 106 4.77 -6.91 -7.15
CA PRO A 106 4.33 -6.55 -8.49
C PRO A 106 3.44 -5.31 -8.51
N ALA A 107 2.63 -5.05 -7.46
CA ALA A 107 1.77 -3.87 -7.40
C ALA A 107 2.62 -2.59 -7.33
N LEU A 108 3.51 -2.48 -6.35
CA LEU A 108 4.32 -1.28 -6.14
C LEU A 108 5.38 -1.09 -7.24
N LYS A 109 5.79 -2.14 -7.95
CA LYS A 109 6.67 -1.99 -9.12
C LYS A 109 6.15 -0.96 -10.10
N PHE A 110 4.86 -0.95 -10.39
CA PHE A 110 4.23 -0.05 -11.36
C PHE A 110 3.65 1.22 -10.73
N VAL A 111 3.41 1.21 -9.43
CA VAL A 111 2.95 2.38 -8.68
C VAL A 111 4.10 3.34 -8.38
N LEU A 112 5.28 2.80 -8.09
CA LEU A 112 6.44 3.61 -7.75
C LEU A 112 7.31 3.96 -8.97
N ASN A 113 7.12 3.28 -10.10
CA ASN A 113 7.96 3.46 -11.27
C ASN A 113 7.12 3.52 -12.54
N GLU A 114 7.30 4.57 -13.33
CA GLU A 114 6.62 4.72 -14.62
C GLU A 114 6.93 3.52 -15.52
N ASN A 115 5.87 2.85 -15.99
CA ASN A 115 5.96 1.61 -16.78
C ASN A 115 6.81 0.50 -16.13
N GLY A 116 7.03 0.55 -14.81
CA GLY A 116 7.87 -0.38 -14.07
C GLY A 116 9.38 -0.22 -14.29
N ASP A 117 9.84 0.87 -14.95
CA ASP A 117 11.27 1.21 -15.08
C ASP A 117 11.75 1.93 -13.82
N ILE A 118 12.63 1.28 -13.06
CA ILE A 118 13.17 1.82 -11.80
C ILE A 118 13.94 3.12 -11.99
N ASN A 119 14.42 3.43 -13.20
CA ASN A 119 15.06 4.70 -13.53
C ASN A 119 14.05 5.86 -13.67
N LEU A 120 12.77 5.54 -13.72
CA LEU A 120 11.65 6.46 -13.72
C LEU A 120 10.83 6.31 -12.44
N ASN A 121 11.51 6.27 -11.28
CA ASN A 121 10.83 6.17 -9.98
C ASN A 121 10.41 7.55 -9.44
N ILE A 122 9.31 7.55 -8.68
CA ILE A 122 8.68 8.78 -8.17
C ILE A 122 9.53 9.51 -7.11
N VAL A 123 10.44 8.81 -6.40
CA VAL A 123 11.31 9.43 -5.41
C VAL A 123 12.40 10.24 -6.12
N ASP A 124 13.01 9.67 -7.17
CA ASP A 124 13.99 10.41 -7.98
C ASP A 124 13.35 11.57 -8.73
N LEU A 125 12.09 11.44 -9.19
CA LEU A 125 11.35 12.57 -9.76
C LEU A 125 11.29 13.74 -8.78
N ALA A 126 10.88 13.50 -7.54
CA ALA A 126 10.80 14.53 -6.51
C ALA A 126 12.19 15.09 -6.15
N ASN A 127 13.23 14.23 -6.08
CA ASN A 127 14.60 14.67 -5.82
C ASN A 127 15.14 15.60 -6.92
N LEU A 128 14.92 15.26 -8.20
CA LEU A 128 15.33 16.07 -9.34
C LEU A 128 14.57 17.40 -9.41
N ALA A 129 13.33 17.42 -8.91
CA ALA A 129 12.54 18.64 -8.75
C ALA A 129 12.91 19.45 -7.48
N ASN A 130 13.99 19.10 -6.78
CA ASN A 130 14.53 19.76 -5.59
C ASN A 130 13.63 19.67 -4.35
N PHE A 131 12.72 18.70 -4.26
CA PHE A 131 12.00 18.43 -3.02
C PHE A 131 12.91 17.75 -1.99
N ASP A 132 12.62 17.95 -0.69
CA ASP A 132 13.16 17.14 0.37
C ASP A 132 12.29 15.89 0.54
N THR A 133 12.87 14.74 0.27
CA THR A 133 12.16 13.46 0.25
C THR A 133 12.45 12.63 1.49
N PHE A 134 11.39 12.08 2.09
CA PHE A 134 11.44 11.29 3.31
C PHE A 134 10.66 10.00 3.12
N TRP A 135 11.27 8.86 3.42
CA TRP A 135 10.61 7.56 3.37
C TRP A 135 10.57 6.93 4.75
N PHE A 136 9.37 6.63 5.23
CA PHE A 136 9.15 5.90 6.47
C PHE A 136 8.43 4.60 6.15
N SER A 137 8.95 3.46 6.59
CA SER A 137 8.36 2.16 6.32
C SER A 137 8.21 1.32 7.57
N ASN A 138 7.02 0.74 7.74
CA ASN A 138 6.74 -0.33 8.69
C ASN A 138 6.78 -1.72 8.00
N GLN A 139 7.16 -1.77 6.73
CA GLN A 139 7.46 -3.00 6.00
C GLN A 139 8.95 -3.35 6.24
N GLY A 140 9.23 -4.65 6.41
CA GLY A 140 10.57 -5.08 6.81
C GLY A 140 11.66 -4.71 5.79
N TYR A 141 12.72 -4.12 6.29
CA TYR A 141 14.00 -4.11 5.63
C TYR A 141 14.70 -5.45 5.97
N ILE A 142 14.72 -6.34 5.01
CA ILE A 142 15.50 -7.59 5.18
C ILE A 142 16.85 -7.33 4.55
N ASP A 143 17.93 -7.32 5.33
CA ASP A 143 19.33 -7.12 4.89
C ASP A 143 19.74 -8.04 3.72
N PHE A 144 19.01 -9.13 3.52
CA PHE A 144 19.25 -10.10 2.46
C PHE A 144 18.34 -9.91 1.24
N ALA A 145 17.39 -8.95 1.28
CA ALA A 145 16.37 -8.80 0.25
C ALA A 145 16.11 -7.32 -0.08
N ASP A 146 17.04 -6.66 -0.74
CA ASP A 146 16.75 -5.43 -1.45
C ASP A 146 15.70 -5.74 -2.53
N THR A 147 14.42 -5.52 -2.21
CA THR A 147 13.36 -5.56 -3.20
C THR A 147 13.42 -4.29 -4.06
N PRO A 148 12.87 -4.28 -5.29
CA PRO A 148 12.78 -3.06 -6.09
C PRO A 148 12.16 -1.89 -5.31
N ASN A 149 11.17 -2.18 -4.47
CA ASN A 149 10.49 -1.18 -3.65
C ASN A 149 11.42 -0.59 -2.59
N THR A 150 12.29 -1.42 -1.97
CA THR A 150 13.30 -0.96 -1.00
C THR A 150 14.38 -0.11 -1.69
N LEU A 151 14.77 -0.46 -2.93
CA LEU A 151 15.72 0.34 -3.71
C LEU A 151 15.15 1.72 -4.00
N VAL A 152 13.88 1.82 -4.37
CA VAL A 152 13.20 3.12 -4.55
C VAL A 152 13.14 3.89 -3.23
N ALA A 153 12.78 3.23 -2.13
CA ALA A 153 12.71 3.84 -0.80
C ALA A 153 14.06 4.44 -0.35
N LYS A 154 15.18 3.77 -0.66
CA LYS A 154 16.55 4.23 -0.37
C LYS A 154 16.97 5.44 -1.20
N ARG A 155 16.25 5.78 -2.27
CA ARG A 155 16.49 7.00 -3.06
C ARG A 155 16.04 8.26 -2.33
N ALA A 156 15.17 8.15 -1.31
CA ALA A 156 14.78 9.30 -0.50
C ALA A 156 16.01 9.90 0.23
N LYS A 157 16.07 11.23 0.35
CA LYS A 157 17.12 11.93 1.08
C LYS A 157 17.21 11.49 2.56
N PHE A 158 16.09 11.02 3.11
CA PHE A 158 16.01 10.40 4.42
C PHE A 158 15.11 9.16 4.35
N SER A 159 15.59 8.02 4.83
CA SER A 159 14.78 6.80 4.93
C SER A 159 14.87 6.20 6.34
N TYR A 160 13.72 5.73 6.85
CA TYR A 160 13.59 5.08 8.14
C TYR A 160 12.72 3.83 8.01
N PHE A 161 13.25 2.69 8.44
CA PHE A 161 12.56 1.40 8.41
C PHE A 161 12.39 0.91 9.85
N LEU A 162 11.14 0.74 10.27
CA LEU A 162 10.80 0.39 11.65
C LEU A 162 11.25 -1.04 12.00
N GLN A 163 11.24 -1.96 11.04
CA GLN A 163 11.54 -3.39 11.25
C GLN A 163 13.01 -3.77 10.99
N ASN A 164 13.95 -2.86 11.21
CA ASN A 164 15.39 -3.18 11.12
C ASN A 164 15.87 -4.03 12.29
N ASP A 165 15.12 -4.12 13.39
CA ASP A 165 15.46 -4.92 14.56
C ASP A 165 14.55 -6.15 14.62
N LEU A 166 15.12 -7.34 14.47
CA LEU A 166 14.42 -8.62 14.61
C LEU A 166 13.74 -8.81 15.96
N ASN A 167 14.11 -7.99 16.96
CA ASN A 167 13.59 -8.03 18.32
C ASN A 167 12.42 -7.04 18.57
N GLN A 168 12.06 -6.18 17.61
CA GLN A 168 10.94 -5.27 17.79
C GLN A 168 9.61 -6.01 17.62
N ASN A 169 8.92 -6.20 18.75
CA ASN A 169 7.56 -6.78 18.80
C ASN A 169 6.47 -5.77 18.41
N ASP A 170 6.80 -4.50 18.21
CA ASP A 170 5.84 -3.44 17.89
C ASP A 170 5.60 -3.42 16.37
N LYS A 171 4.48 -4.00 15.99
CA LYS A 171 4.04 -4.13 14.58
C LYS A 171 3.02 -3.07 14.18
N SER A 172 2.77 -2.09 15.04
CA SER A 172 1.80 -1.01 14.82
C SER A 172 2.39 0.11 13.96
N ASP A 173 1.57 0.75 13.14
CA ASP A 173 1.95 1.94 12.37
C ASP A 173 2.09 3.20 13.23
N GLU A 174 1.73 3.16 14.52
CA GLU A 174 1.85 4.32 15.42
C GLU A 174 3.28 4.85 15.52
N ASN A 175 4.29 3.97 15.58
CA ASN A 175 5.68 4.41 15.66
C ASN A 175 6.16 5.06 14.37
N LEU A 176 5.70 4.60 13.23
CA LEU A 176 5.93 5.25 11.94
C LEU A 176 5.36 6.66 11.94
N ILE A 177 4.12 6.84 12.40
CA ILE A 177 3.45 8.14 12.52
C ILE A 177 4.18 9.06 13.52
N LYS A 178 4.69 8.51 14.65
CA LYS A 178 5.50 9.27 15.61
C LYS A 178 6.82 9.79 14.98
N GLN A 179 7.46 9.02 14.12
CA GLN A 179 8.68 9.48 13.41
C GLN A 179 8.33 10.56 12.38
N PHE A 180 7.26 10.40 11.62
CA PHE A 180 6.73 11.43 10.74
C PHE A 180 6.43 12.72 11.52
N ALA A 181 5.73 12.62 12.67
CA ALA A 181 5.39 13.76 13.53
C ALA A 181 6.61 14.53 14.09
N LYS A 182 7.76 13.87 14.23
CA LYS A 182 9.03 14.53 14.57
C LYS A 182 9.59 15.23 13.36
N LYS A 183 9.62 14.55 12.22
CA LYS A 183 10.30 15.05 11.01
C LYS A 183 9.59 16.25 10.36
N ILE A 184 8.26 16.30 10.39
CA ILE A 184 7.49 17.42 9.84
C ILE A 184 7.77 18.75 10.56
N LYS A 185 8.20 18.70 11.83
CA LYS A 185 8.53 19.89 12.64
C LYS A 185 9.90 20.50 12.32
N GLU A 186 10.76 19.77 11.63
CA GLU A 186 12.05 20.29 11.19
C GLU A 186 11.83 21.34 10.08
N LYS A 187 12.58 22.42 10.13
CA LYS A 187 12.53 23.46 9.08
C LYS A 187 13.10 22.93 7.78
N SER A 188 12.49 23.28 6.68
CA SER A 188 12.99 23.05 5.33
C SER A 188 12.72 24.26 4.46
N GLU A 189 13.71 24.70 3.70
CA GLU A 189 13.56 25.74 2.68
C GLU A 189 12.81 25.19 1.45
N ASN A 190 13.03 23.91 1.13
CA ASN A 190 12.40 23.23 0.00
C ASN A 190 11.01 22.71 0.37
N GLU A 191 10.17 22.46 -0.63
CA GLU A 191 8.99 21.64 -0.52
C GLU A 191 9.36 20.21 -0.11
N ARG A 192 8.42 19.51 0.56
CA ARG A 192 8.69 18.21 1.16
C ARG A 192 7.73 17.15 0.64
N VAL A 193 8.26 15.96 0.36
CA VAL A 193 7.47 14.77 0.07
C VAL A 193 7.78 13.70 1.11
N PHE A 194 6.75 13.25 1.81
CA PHE A 194 6.80 12.17 2.79
C PHE A 194 6.10 10.94 2.22
N PHE A 195 6.78 9.81 2.18
CA PHE A 195 6.22 8.50 1.86
C PHE A 195 6.08 7.71 3.16
N LEU A 196 4.87 7.32 3.52
CA LEU A 196 4.55 6.53 4.70
C LEU A 196 4.05 5.16 4.23
N HIS A 197 4.91 4.14 4.29
CA HIS A 197 4.60 2.78 3.87
C HIS A 197 4.20 1.95 5.09
N THR A 198 2.91 1.74 5.26
CA THR A 198 2.30 1.14 6.45
C THR A 198 2.28 -0.38 6.39
N ILE A 199 2.09 -1.04 7.53
CA ILE A 199 1.80 -2.47 7.61
C ILE A 199 0.30 -2.76 7.40
N GLY A 200 -0.55 -1.77 7.64
CA GLY A 200 -1.98 -1.77 7.35
C GLY A 200 -2.71 -3.07 7.69
N SER A 201 -3.41 -3.62 6.68
CA SER A 201 -4.21 -4.84 6.81
C SER A 201 -3.49 -6.12 6.38
N HIS A 202 -2.14 -6.11 6.34
CA HIS A 202 -1.34 -7.30 5.99
C HIS A 202 -1.74 -8.53 6.83
N PRO A 203 -1.86 -9.74 6.26
CA PRO A 203 -2.08 -10.99 7.01
C PRO A 203 -0.98 -11.22 8.07
N ILE A 204 -1.18 -11.78 9.06
CA ILE A 204 -2.05 -12.13 10.13
C ILE A 204 -2.54 -10.88 10.88
N THR A 205 -3.64 -10.32 10.46
CA THR A 205 -4.10 -8.98 10.82
C THR A 205 -4.28 -8.80 12.34
N CYS A 206 -4.86 -9.81 13.02
CA CYS A 206 -5.09 -9.74 14.48
C CYS A 206 -3.83 -9.41 15.31
N LYS A 207 -2.65 -9.78 14.83
CA LYS A 207 -1.38 -9.54 15.56
C LYS A 207 -0.84 -8.11 15.41
N LYS A 208 -1.48 -7.29 14.59
CA LYS A 208 -1.04 -5.93 14.25
C LYS A 208 -1.98 -4.85 14.78
N LEU A 209 -3.09 -5.28 15.38
CA LEU A 209 -4.08 -4.38 15.95
C LEU A 209 -3.60 -3.83 17.32
N THR A 210 -3.79 -2.54 17.51
CA THR A 210 -3.61 -1.86 18.80
C THR A 210 -4.89 -1.91 19.65
N SER A 211 -6.05 -2.09 19.01
CA SER A 211 -7.37 -2.20 19.61
C SER A 211 -7.80 -3.66 19.79
N ASN A 212 -8.74 -3.90 20.72
CA ASN A 212 -9.41 -5.18 20.90
C ASN A 212 -10.89 -5.15 20.48
N GLU A 213 -11.31 -4.13 19.73
CA GLU A 213 -12.70 -3.90 19.34
C GLU A 213 -13.25 -5.04 18.45
N TYR A 214 -12.37 -5.72 17.67
CA TYR A 214 -12.72 -6.90 16.90
C TYR A 214 -13.35 -8.04 17.74
N LYS A 215 -13.12 -8.06 19.07
CA LYS A 215 -13.70 -9.05 19.98
C LYS A 215 -15.18 -8.81 20.29
N LYS A 216 -15.74 -7.69 19.86
CA LYS A 216 -17.19 -7.40 19.98
C LYS A 216 -18.05 -8.31 19.09
N TYR A 217 -17.45 -8.92 18.07
CA TYR A 217 -18.12 -9.86 17.19
C TYR A 217 -17.84 -11.29 17.64
N SER A 218 -18.87 -12.03 18.00
CA SER A 218 -18.74 -13.29 18.74
C SER A 218 -18.60 -14.54 17.88
N ASP A 219 -18.81 -14.45 16.56
CA ASP A 219 -18.72 -15.60 15.68
C ASP A 219 -17.26 -16.03 15.47
N LYS A 220 -16.97 -17.28 15.85
CA LYS A 220 -15.63 -17.86 15.72
C LYS A 220 -15.22 -18.04 14.26
N ASN A 221 -16.16 -18.32 13.36
CA ASN A 221 -15.90 -18.50 11.94
C ASN A 221 -15.40 -17.22 11.26
N THR A 222 -15.83 -16.05 11.72
CA THR A 222 -15.47 -14.75 11.14
C THR A 222 -14.38 -14.03 11.92
N PHE A 223 -13.72 -14.66 12.87
CA PHE A 223 -12.75 -14.03 13.76
C PHE A 223 -11.65 -13.27 13.00
N ASN A 224 -11.06 -13.87 11.96
CA ASN A 224 -10.03 -13.20 11.15
C ASN A 224 -10.60 -12.03 10.33
N ILE A 225 -11.86 -12.15 9.88
CA ILE A 225 -12.56 -11.06 9.19
C ILE A 225 -12.81 -9.90 10.14
N ASN A 226 -13.16 -10.18 11.40
CA ASN A 226 -13.34 -9.14 12.42
C ASN A 226 -12.06 -8.35 12.64
N CYS A 227 -10.91 -9.03 12.71
CA CYS A 227 -9.61 -8.36 12.79
C CYS A 227 -9.30 -7.53 11.53
N TYR A 228 -9.70 -8.01 10.34
CA TYR A 228 -9.50 -7.28 9.11
C TYR A 228 -10.36 -6.00 9.07
N VAL A 229 -11.63 -6.09 9.48
CA VAL A 229 -12.51 -4.91 9.61
C VAL A 229 -11.95 -3.90 10.60
N GLU A 230 -11.39 -4.36 11.72
CA GLU A 230 -10.73 -3.50 12.72
C GLU A 230 -9.45 -2.87 12.18
N SER A 231 -8.68 -3.56 11.32
CA SER A 231 -7.49 -2.97 10.71
C SER A 231 -7.84 -1.84 9.73
N ILE A 232 -9.01 -1.89 9.10
CA ILE A 232 -9.54 -0.78 8.30
C ILE A 232 -9.92 0.41 9.20
N ALA A 233 -10.52 0.15 10.36
CA ALA A 233 -10.79 1.20 11.36
C ALA A 233 -9.49 1.83 11.89
N GLN A 234 -8.47 1.03 12.16
CA GLN A 234 -7.14 1.50 12.55
C GLN A 234 -6.48 2.33 11.44
N THR A 235 -6.68 1.96 10.17
CA THR A 235 -6.21 2.75 9.02
C THR A 235 -6.89 4.12 8.98
N ASP A 236 -8.20 4.20 9.20
CA ASP A 236 -8.94 5.47 9.29
C ASP A 236 -8.40 6.37 10.41
N ASP A 237 -8.13 5.78 11.59
CA ASP A 237 -7.55 6.51 12.73
C ASP A 237 -6.12 6.99 12.44
N ASN A 238 -5.30 6.18 11.79
CA ASN A 238 -3.96 6.56 11.35
C ASN A 238 -4.01 7.73 10.35
N LEU A 239 -4.94 7.72 9.40
CA LEU A 239 -5.16 8.83 8.47
C LEU A 239 -5.59 10.11 9.19
N ARG A 240 -6.47 9.99 10.19
CA ARG A 240 -6.85 11.09 11.07
C ARG A 240 -5.65 11.69 11.80
N LEU A 241 -4.82 10.85 12.42
CA LEU A 241 -3.62 11.29 13.14
C LEU A 241 -2.63 12.01 12.21
N ILE A 242 -2.39 11.48 11.00
CA ILE A 242 -1.51 12.12 10.01
C ILE A 242 -2.07 13.48 9.60
N TYR A 243 -3.38 13.56 9.32
CA TYR A 243 -4.06 14.80 8.99
C TYR A 243 -3.93 15.84 10.13
N GLU A 244 -4.17 15.44 11.38
CA GLU A 244 -4.07 16.32 12.54
C GLU A 244 -2.65 16.86 12.74
N ILE A 245 -1.63 16.03 12.52
CA ILE A 245 -0.22 16.45 12.56
C ILE A 245 0.05 17.51 11.50
N LEU A 246 -0.39 17.29 10.27
CA LEU A 246 -0.24 18.24 9.16
C LEU A 246 -1.01 19.55 9.42
N TYR A 247 -2.25 19.43 9.87
CA TYR A 247 -3.09 20.59 10.21
C TYR A 247 -2.48 21.43 11.34
N GLN A 248 -1.99 20.80 12.41
CA GLN A 248 -1.29 21.49 13.48
C GLN A 248 0.01 22.14 13.02
N ASN A 249 0.75 21.53 12.10
CA ASN A 249 1.93 22.14 11.49
C ASN A 249 1.53 23.37 10.70
N GLN A 250 0.50 23.29 9.86
CA GLN A 250 -0.03 24.42 9.09
C GLN A 250 -0.45 25.58 10.01
N GLN A 251 -1.16 25.31 11.11
CA GLN A 251 -1.57 26.36 12.05
C GLN A 251 -0.39 27.10 12.69
N LYS A 252 0.75 26.42 12.83
CA LYS A 252 1.96 26.99 13.45
C LYS A 252 2.86 27.70 12.45
N THR A 253 2.96 27.20 11.22
CA THR A 253 3.98 27.63 10.25
C THR A 253 3.38 28.32 9.03
N GLY A 254 2.08 28.18 8.78
CA GLY A 254 1.41 28.58 7.54
C GLY A 254 1.63 27.62 6.37
N GLU A 255 2.37 26.53 6.56
CA GLU A 255 2.72 25.57 5.51
C GLU A 255 1.52 24.70 5.14
N ASN A 256 0.96 24.91 3.96
CA ASN A 256 -0.14 24.11 3.43
C ASN A 256 0.30 22.70 3.05
N PHE A 257 -0.68 21.78 2.92
CA PHE A 257 -0.39 20.38 2.65
C PHE A 257 -1.43 19.70 1.76
N SER A 258 -1.02 18.61 1.15
CA SER A 258 -1.90 17.63 0.51
C SER A 258 -1.42 16.22 0.83
N MET A 259 -2.36 15.28 1.06
CA MET A 259 -2.06 13.89 1.33
C MET A 259 -2.88 12.97 0.41
N ILE A 260 -2.26 11.88 -0.02
CA ILE A 260 -2.90 10.81 -0.80
C ILE A 260 -2.73 9.49 -0.04
N TYR A 261 -3.83 8.74 0.10
CA TYR A 261 -3.84 7.37 0.58
C TYR A 261 -4.34 6.44 -0.50
N PHE A 262 -3.66 5.33 -0.69
CA PHE A 262 -4.12 4.17 -1.45
C PHE A 262 -3.57 2.88 -0.84
N SER A 263 -4.23 1.74 -1.08
CA SER A 263 -3.64 0.43 -0.79
C SER A 263 -2.91 -0.10 -2.02
N ASP A 264 -1.85 -0.87 -1.78
CA ASP A 264 -1.08 -1.51 -2.85
C ASP A 264 -1.88 -2.61 -3.58
N HIS A 265 -2.58 -3.45 -2.84
CA HIS A 265 -3.52 -4.47 -3.32
C HIS A 265 -4.59 -4.76 -2.25
N GLY A 266 -5.51 -5.65 -2.53
CA GLY A 266 -6.45 -6.21 -1.56
C GLY A 266 -6.14 -7.68 -1.27
N LEU A 267 -7.13 -8.40 -0.73
CA LEU A 267 -7.07 -9.82 -0.39
C LEU A 267 -8.31 -10.54 -0.91
N SER A 268 -8.22 -11.84 -1.09
CA SER A 268 -9.35 -12.72 -1.42
C SER A 268 -9.82 -13.49 -0.20
N THR A 269 -11.12 -13.77 -0.12
CA THR A 269 -11.69 -14.57 0.96
C THR A 269 -11.37 -16.04 0.74
N ASN A 270 -10.71 -16.66 1.71
CA ASN A 270 -10.48 -18.12 1.71
C ASN A 270 -11.55 -18.82 2.53
N HIS A 271 -12.56 -19.35 1.84
CA HIS A 271 -13.66 -20.10 2.43
C HIS A 271 -13.31 -21.58 2.74
N ASN A 272 -12.10 -22.04 2.39
CA ASN A 272 -11.69 -23.45 2.54
C ASN A 272 -11.05 -23.73 3.92
N ILE A 273 -10.95 -22.73 4.77
CA ILE A 273 -10.38 -22.83 6.11
C ILE A 273 -11.35 -22.29 7.15
N ASP A 274 -11.20 -22.78 8.37
CA ASP A 274 -11.98 -22.37 9.54
C ASP A 274 -11.02 -21.94 10.66
N PRO A 275 -11.10 -20.70 11.17
CA PRO A 275 -11.98 -19.61 10.71
C PRO A 275 -11.60 -19.06 9.31
N ILE A 276 -12.62 -18.55 8.60
CA ILE A 276 -12.45 -17.89 7.29
C ILE A 276 -11.42 -16.75 7.42
N GLU A 277 -10.57 -16.60 6.43
CA GLU A 277 -9.58 -15.49 6.41
C GLU A 277 -9.47 -14.82 5.04
N LEU A 278 -8.88 -13.63 5.05
CA LEU A 278 -8.49 -12.89 3.86
C LEU A 278 -7.00 -13.08 3.62
N ILE A 279 -6.65 -13.58 2.45
CA ILE A 279 -5.27 -13.86 2.03
C ILE A 279 -5.05 -13.54 0.55
N VAL A 280 -3.80 -13.57 0.12
CA VAL A 280 -3.46 -13.56 -1.31
C VAL A 280 -3.75 -14.95 -1.90
N LEU A 281 -4.63 -15.01 -2.91
CA LEU A 281 -4.95 -16.22 -3.65
C LEU A 281 -4.61 -16.03 -5.13
N GLU A 282 -3.96 -17.02 -5.77
CA GLU A 282 -3.69 -16.99 -7.22
C GLU A 282 -4.98 -16.91 -8.05
N ASN A 283 -6.06 -17.53 -7.56
CA ASN A 283 -7.39 -17.46 -8.17
C ASN A 283 -8.21 -16.32 -7.55
N ALA A 284 -7.70 -15.10 -7.66
CA ALA A 284 -8.31 -13.90 -7.09
C ALA A 284 -9.51 -13.41 -7.92
N SER A 285 -10.53 -12.90 -7.22
CA SER A 285 -11.69 -12.21 -7.79
C SER A 285 -11.38 -10.73 -8.04
N LYS A 286 -12.29 -10.02 -8.71
CA LYS A 286 -12.16 -8.58 -9.00
C LYS A 286 -12.05 -7.72 -7.73
N GLU A 287 -12.69 -8.14 -6.64
CA GLU A 287 -12.69 -7.41 -5.37
C GLU A 287 -11.30 -7.34 -4.73
N HIS A 288 -10.45 -8.36 -4.97
CA HIS A 288 -9.05 -8.36 -4.56
C HIS A 288 -8.27 -7.16 -5.13
N PHE A 289 -8.58 -6.75 -6.35
CA PHE A 289 -7.90 -5.65 -7.03
C PHE A 289 -8.59 -4.29 -6.82
N ALA A 290 -9.78 -4.27 -6.24
CA ALA A 290 -10.50 -3.06 -5.93
C ALA A 290 -9.96 -2.41 -4.66
N ILE A 291 -9.15 -1.35 -4.79
CA ILE A 291 -8.46 -0.68 -3.70
C ILE A 291 -8.98 0.74 -3.47
N PRO A 292 -8.89 1.28 -2.24
CA PRO A 292 -9.22 2.68 -1.97
C PRO A 292 -8.18 3.62 -2.60
N LEU A 293 -8.64 4.81 -3.04
CA LEU A 293 -7.80 5.94 -3.39
C LEU A 293 -8.46 7.21 -2.86
N ILE A 294 -7.74 7.94 -2.01
CA ILE A 294 -8.25 9.11 -1.28
C ILE A 294 -7.22 10.23 -1.35
N LYS A 295 -7.66 11.44 -1.67
CA LYS A 295 -6.84 12.66 -1.62
C LYS A 295 -7.50 13.67 -0.68
N ILE A 296 -6.73 14.21 0.25
CA ILE A 296 -7.16 15.24 1.22
C ILE A 296 -6.12 16.35 1.20
N SER A 297 -6.59 17.59 0.99
CA SER A 297 -5.73 18.77 0.97
C SER A 297 -6.21 19.81 1.96
N SER A 298 -5.30 20.64 2.44
CA SER A 298 -5.58 21.69 3.43
C SER A 298 -6.58 22.76 2.99
N ASP A 299 -6.84 22.85 1.69
CA ASP A 299 -7.78 23.76 1.05
C ASP A 299 -9.02 23.08 0.46
N ASP A 300 -9.25 21.80 0.77
CA ASP A 300 -10.48 21.11 0.36
C ASP A 300 -11.70 21.68 1.11
N THR A 301 -12.68 22.16 0.37
CA THR A 301 -13.92 22.77 0.91
C THR A 301 -15.14 21.86 0.82
N GLU A 302 -15.06 20.76 0.09
CA GLU A 302 -16.17 19.83 -0.15
C GLU A 302 -15.69 18.37 -0.21
N ARG A 303 -16.63 17.46 -0.16
CA ARG A 303 -16.43 16.02 -0.34
C ARG A 303 -16.80 15.63 -1.76
N LYS A 304 -15.85 15.07 -2.51
CA LYS A 304 -16.07 14.61 -3.88
C LYS A 304 -15.95 13.10 -3.95
N PHE A 305 -17.02 12.44 -4.41
CA PHE A 305 -16.98 11.02 -4.76
C PHE A 305 -16.91 10.88 -6.26
N ILE A 306 -15.84 10.28 -6.75
CA ILE A 306 -15.56 10.10 -8.17
C ILE A 306 -15.71 8.64 -8.53
N LYS A 307 -16.62 8.34 -9.46
CA LYS A 307 -16.72 7.02 -10.08
C LYS A 307 -15.92 7.03 -11.37
N ASN A 308 -14.93 6.15 -11.45
CA ASN A 308 -14.12 6.00 -12.64
C ASN A 308 -13.74 4.53 -12.89
N GLU A 309 -12.97 4.30 -13.92
CA GLU A 309 -12.26 3.04 -14.17
C GLU A 309 -10.79 3.41 -14.33
N SER A 310 -10.04 3.33 -13.23
CA SER A 310 -8.65 3.76 -13.18
C SER A 310 -7.74 2.67 -12.61
N TYR A 311 -6.45 2.74 -12.97
CA TYR A 311 -5.47 1.72 -12.64
C TYR A 311 -4.25 2.32 -11.95
N ALA A 312 -3.69 1.58 -11.00
CA ALA A 312 -2.62 2.06 -10.13
C ALA A 312 -1.29 2.36 -10.88
N ASN A 313 -1.08 1.79 -12.05
CA ASN A 313 0.09 2.12 -12.90
C ASN A 313 0.08 3.53 -13.48
N TYR A 314 -1.04 4.24 -13.41
CA TYR A 314 -1.09 5.67 -13.76
C TYR A 314 -0.70 6.58 -12.60
N PHE A 315 -0.39 6.01 -11.43
CA PHE A 315 -0.01 6.79 -10.25
C PHE A 315 1.25 7.64 -10.47
N PRO A 316 2.34 7.19 -11.10
CA PRO A 316 3.55 8.02 -11.30
C PRO A 316 3.26 9.32 -12.07
N GLN A 317 2.43 9.26 -13.12
CA GLN A 317 2.00 10.46 -13.86
C GLN A 317 1.17 11.41 -13.00
N ASN A 318 0.25 10.83 -12.22
CA ASN A 318 -0.61 11.59 -11.31
C ASN A 318 0.17 12.15 -10.12
N PHE A 319 1.21 11.46 -9.66
CA PHE A 319 2.13 11.95 -8.65
C PHE A 319 2.91 13.19 -9.15
N ALA A 320 3.46 13.14 -10.37
CA ALA A 320 4.10 14.30 -10.97
C ALA A 320 3.15 15.52 -11.03
N ARG A 321 1.94 15.29 -11.55
CA ARG A 321 0.92 16.35 -11.65
C ARG A 321 0.48 16.87 -10.29
N TRP A 322 0.34 16.00 -9.30
CA TRP A 322 -0.01 16.37 -7.93
C TRP A 322 1.06 17.22 -7.25
N LEU A 323 2.35 17.02 -7.60
CA LEU A 323 3.46 17.87 -7.20
C LEU A 323 3.59 19.14 -8.03
N ASP A 324 2.72 19.36 -9.03
CA ASP A 324 2.84 20.41 -10.05
C ASP A 324 4.18 20.39 -10.79
N ILE A 325 4.64 19.18 -11.14
CA ILE A 325 5.81 18.92 -11.96
C ILE A 325 5.35 18.55 -13.37
N GLU A 326 5.80 19.29 -14.38
CA GLU A 326 5.62 18.94 -15.78
C GLU A 326 6.79 18.08 -16.27
N VAL A 327 6.47 16.94 -16.89
CA VAL A 327 7.45 15.96 -17.36
C VAL A 327 7.23 15.68 -18.84
N ALA A 328 8.28 15.79 -19.64
CA ALA A 328 8.24 15.57 -21.09
C ALA A 328 8.07 14.09 -21.49
N ASN A 329 8.41 13.16 -20.58
CA ASN A 329 8.30 11.71 -20.83
C ASN A 329 6.85 11.21 -20.93
N PHE A 330 5.84 12.00 -20.53
CA PHE A 330 4.45 11.58 -20.60
C PHE A 330 3.82 11.97 -21.93
N SER A 331 3.43 10.97 -22.73
CA SER A 331 2.75 11.19 -24.02
C SER A 331 1.28 11.57 -23.86
N GLU A 332 0.61 10.96 -22.88
CA GLU A 332 -0.80 11.21 -22.55
C GLU A 332 -0.97 11.20 -21.03
N PHE A 333 -1.61 12.24 -20.50
CA PHE A 333 -1.96 12.30 -19.09
C PHE A 333 -3.41 11.86 -18.89
N SER A 334 -3.64 11.01 -17.90
CA SER A 334 -4.97 10.56 -17.49
C SER A 334 -5.15 10.70 -15.98
N ASP A 335 -6.04 11.60 -15.58
CA ASP A 335 -6.24 11.94 -14.17
C ASP A 335 -7.04 10.88 -13.42
N ILE A 336 -6.40 10.19 -12.46
CA ILE A 336 -7.05 9.20 -11.60
C ILE A 336 -8.06 9.83 -10.63
N PHE A 337 -8.01 11.14 -10.43
CA PHE A 337 -8.94 11.91 -9.59
C PHE A 337 -10.07 12.58 -10.38
N SER A 338 -10.37 12.10 -11.58
CA SER A 338 -11.44 12.57 -12.42
C SER A 338 -12.35 11.42 -12.90
N GLU A 339 -13.53 11.75 -13.44
CA GLU A 339 -14.48 10.77 -14.00
C GLU A 339 -14.00 10.29 -15.38
N VAL A 340 -12.95 9.49 -15.40
CA VAL A 340 -12.38 8.93 -16.64
C VAL A 340 -12.47 7.42 -16.68
N LYS A 341 -12.44 6.88 -17.88
CA LYS A 341 -12.19 5.46 -18.12
C LYS A 341 -10.82 5.30 -18.73
N GLN A 342 -9.86 4.87 -17.91
CA GLN A 342 -8.50 4.63 -18.36
C GLN A 342 -8.38 3.33 -19.14
N LYS A 343 -7.40 3.27 -20.02
CA LYS A 343 -7.04 2.05 -20.72
C LYS A 343 -6.26 1.12 -19.78
N ASP A 344 -6.63 -0.15 -19.73
CA ASP A 344 -5.87 -1.18 -19.03
C ASP A 344 -4.63 -1.55 -19.85
N THR A 345 -3.53 -0.80 -19.68
CA THR A 345 -2.30 -0.97 -20.44
C THR A 345 -1.45 -2.14 -19.98
N LEU A 346 -1.63 -2.58 -18.73
CA LEU A 346 -0.90 -3.71 -18.14
C LEU A 346 -1.70 -5.02 -18.15
N GLY A 347 -2.95 -4.98 -18.59
CA GLY A 347 -3.83 -6.15 -18.53
C GLY A 347 -4.21 -6.54 -17.10
N ALA A 348 -4.42 -5.55 -16.22
CA ALA A 348 -4.83 -5.79 -14.82
C ALA A 348 -6.11 -6.64 -14.73
N LYS A 349 -7.04 -6.48 -15.68
CA LYS A 349 -8.23 -7.34 -15.78
C LYS A 349 -7.91 -8.82 -15.97
N ASN A 350 -6.78 -9.14 -16.58
CA ASN A 350 -6.34 -10.53 -16.80
C ASN A 350 -5.79 -11.18 -15.52
N LEU A 351 -5.52 -10.38 -14.46
CA LEU A 351 -5.13 -10.88 -13.14
C LEU A 351 -6.35 -11.49 -12.41
N VAL A 352 -7.56 -11.08 -12.76
CA VAL A 352 -8.80 -11.66 -12.22
C VAL A 352 -8.96 -13.06 -12.80
N LYS A 353 -8.69 -14.08 -11.99
CA LYS A 353 -8.80 -15.51 -12.39
C LYS A 353 -10.11 -16.13 -11.93
N ASN A 354 -10.70 -15.64 -10.85
CA ASN A 354 -11.99 -16.08 -10.36
C ASN A 354 -13.10 -15.17 -10.88
N PRO A 355 -13.98 -15.67 -11.77
CA PRO A 355 -15.10 -14.87 -12.28
C PRO A 355 -16.22 -14.67 -11.25
N LYS A 356 -16.23 -15.45 -10.15
CA LYS A 356 -17.22 -15.30 -9.09
C LYS A 356 -16.90 -14.07 -8.26
N SER A 357 -17.94 -13.32 -7.90
CA SER A 357 -17.84 -12.21 -6.97
C SER A 357 -17.48 -12.71 -5.57
N ASP A 358 -16.59 -11.98 -4.91
CA ASP A 358 -16.13 -12.20 -3.53
C ASP A 358 -16.39 -10.91 -2.71
N PRO A 359 -17.68 -10.56 -2.46
CA PRO A 359 -18.02 -9.33 -1.76
C PRO A 359 -17.58 -9.37 -0.30
N ALA A 360 -17.35 -8.19 0.29
CA ALA A 360 -17.01 -8.06 1.69
C ALA A 360 -18.03 -8.78 2.59
N ILE A 361 -17.53 -9.55 3.55
CA ILE A 361 -18.35 -10.27 4.51
C ILE A 361 -18.93 -9.25 5.50
N ASP A 362 -20.25 -9.17 5.58
CA ASP A 362 -20.97 -8.32 6.53
C ASP A 362 -20.98 -8.96 7.92
N ILE A 363 -20.03 -8.56 8.76
CA ILE A 363 -19.91 -9.08 10.14
C ILE A 363 -20.99 -8.55 11.08
N SER A 364 -21.79 -7.54 10.69
CA SER A 364 -22.90 -7.06 11.52
C SER A 364 -23.98 -8.12 11.75
N LYS A 365 -24.04 -9.12 10.86
CA LYS A 365 -24.97 -10.25 10.95
C LYS A 365 -24.59 -11.28 12.02
N PHE A 366 -23.39 -11.16 12.59
CA PHE A 366 -22.80 -12.10 13.57
C PHE A 366 -22.57 -11.46 14.93
N ARG A 367 -23.34 -10.43 15.27
CA ARG A 367 -23.31 -9.77 16.59
C ARG A 367 -24.04 -10.58 17.64
#